data_c800d788008acdf7e46d510133332888
#
_entry.id   c800d788008acdf7e46d510133332888
#
_cell.length_a   1.000
_cell.length_b   1.000
_cell.length_c   1.000
_cell.angle_alpha   90.00
_cell.angle_beta   90.00
_cell.angle_gamma   90.00
#
_symmetry.space_group_name_H-M   'P 1'
#
loop_
_entity.id
_entity.type
_entity.pdbx_description
1 polymer ?
#
loop_
_entity_poly.entity_id
_entity_poly.type
_entity_poly.pdbx_seq_one_letter_code
_entity_poly.pdbx_strand_id
1 'polypeptide(L)'
;MKKLIILLLFSQSIVLSQESIKPYMPLSGSWVLDKSFSDEFNKSNLDEAMWWDFNPAWHGRKPSHFARSNVKVKKGLLRLSAKNLDPKKVSVQDKSRGYDKFSTAIIKSKKKSYYGYYEARAKSMKAAVCNAFWLYDPLVESVKYREGEYSEEIDIFEVFGKANKKEIQRAYYAAVHRYQTPYVESLVNKKKYKLENRFTRLEVPFDFYEDFHIYGLLWMPDELVWYLDGKEVFRRKNDFFKRPLHIIFDAEIMEKWDGLPDREDLPSTFEVDYVRVWRPIN
;
A
#
# COMPACT_ATOMS: atom_id res chain seq x y z
N MET A 1 44.53 -32.58 -54.08
CA MET A 1 44.20 -31.22 -53.63
C MET A 1 42.84 -31.25 -52.97
N LYS A 2 42.79 -31.25 -51.62
CA LYS A 2 41.51 -31.22 -50.82
C LYS A 2 41.12 -29.77 -50.59
N LYS A 3 39.98 -29.33 -51.11
CA LYS A 3 39.42 -28.00 -50.84
C LYS A 3 38.78 -27.99 -49.45
N LEU A 4 39.30 -27.16 -48.57
CA LEU A 4 38.73 -26.89 -47.24
C LEU A 4 37.61 -25.83 -47.40
N ILE A 5 36.38 -26.23 -47.13
CA ILE A 5 35.24 -25.27 -47.08
C ILE A 5 35.12 -24.81 -45.64
N ILE A 6 35.43 -23.52 -45.40
CA ILE A 6 35.22 -22.89 -44.09
C ILE A 6 33.78 -22.37 -44.09
N LEU A 7 32.93 -22.94 -43.26
CA LEU A 7 31.55 -22.49 -43.02
C LEU A 7 31.61 -21.41 -41.93
N LEU A 8 31.42 -20.16 -42.30
CA LEU A 8 31.27 -19.06 -41.37
C LEU A 8 29.83 -19.05 -40.82
N LEU A 9 29.68 -19.52 -39.59
CA LEU A 9 28.44 -19.38 -38.83
C LEU A 9 28.31 -17.92 -38.32
N PHE A 10 27.48 -17.12 -38.98
CA PHE A 10 27.05 -15.85 -38.43
C PHE A 10 26.03 -16.12 -37.31
N SER A 11 26.44 -15.97 -36.05
CA SER A 11 25.52 -15.93 -34.94
C SER A 11 24.83 -14.54 -34.93
N GLN A 12 23.61 -14.48 -35.41
CA GLN A 12 22.75 -13.31 -35.20
C GLN A 12 22.34 -13.31 -33.73
N SER A 13 22.95 -12.44 -32.94
CA SER A 13 22.47 -12.12 -31.60
C SER A 13 21.13 -11.39 -31.75
N ILE A 14 20.04 -12.11 -31.48
CA ILE A 14 18.72 -11.48 -31.32
C ILE A 14 18.79 -10.67 -30.04
N VAL A 15 19.02 -9.37 -30.17
CA VAL A 15 18.79 -8.41 -29.09
C VAL A 15 17.28 -8.29 -28.96
N LEU A 16 16.68 -9.08 -28.07
CA LEU A 16 15.33 -8.83 -27.61
C LEU A 16 15.36 -7.48 -26.90
N SER A 17 14.85 -6.44 -27.57
CA SER A 17 14.58 -5.17 -26.93
C SER A 17 13.59 -5.45 -25.83
N GLN A 18 14.03 -5.40 -24.59
CA GLN A 18 13.14 -5.43 -23.43
C GLN A 18 12.25 -4.20 -23.58
N GLU A 19 10.97 -4.39 -23.92
CA GLU A 19 10.02 -3.29 -23.94
C GLU A 19 10.12 -2.58 -22.60
N SER A 20 10.40 -1.28 -22.63
CA SER A 20 10.51 -0.50 -21.41
C SER A 20 9.11 -0.46 -20.76
N ILE A 21 8.99 -0.99 -19.54
CA ILE A 21 7.77 -0.89 -18.76
C ILE A 21 7.35 0.59 -18.72
N LYS A 22 6.10 0.88 -19.01
CA LYS A 22 5.53 2.24 -19.00
C LYS A 22 4.50 2.38 -17.87
N PRO A 23 4.26 3.61 -17.37
CA PRO A 23 3.11 3.85 -16.49
C PRO A 23 1.84 3.37 -17.15
N TYR A 24 0.94 2.75 -16.37
CA TYR A 24 -0.37 2.34 -16.89
C TYR A 24 -1.22 3.54 -17.32
N MET A 25 -1.10 4.63 -16.56
CA MET A 25 -1.71 5.91 -16.95
C MET A 25 -0.90 6.59 -18.06
N PRO A 26 -1.58 7.16 -19.07
CA PRO A 26 -0.94 8.00 -20.09
C PRO A 26 -0.55 9.37 -19.49
N LEU A 27 0.50 9.39 -18.69
CA LEU A 27 1.03 10.61 -18.10
C LEU A 27 1.65 11.49 -19.19
N SER A 28 1.47 12.80 -19.10
CA SER A 28 2.16 13.74 -19.99
C SER A 28 3.67 13.80 -19.67
N GLY A 29 4.50 14.03 -20.68
CA GLY A 29 5.96 14.07 -20.53
C GLY A 29 6.61 12.69 -20.48
N SER A 30 7.88 12.67 -20.13
CA SER A 30 8.68 11.44 -20.02
C SER A 30 8.84 11.02 -18.57
N TRP A 31 8.76 9.72 -18.31
CA TRP A 31 8.81 9.15 -16.97
C TRP A 31 9.79 7.99 -16.92
N VAL A 32 10.53 7.88 -15.82
CA VAL A 32 11.45 6.77 -15.56
C VAL A 32 11.01 5.99 -14.32
N LEU A 33 11.09 4.66 -14.39
CA LEU A 33 10.80 3.77 -13.26
C LEU A 33 11.88 3.92 -12.18
N ASP A 34 11.47 4.30 -10.98
CA ASP A 34 12.34 4.34 -9.80
C ASP A 34 12.42 2.95 -9.16
N LYS A 35 13.44 2.20 -9.55
CA LYS A 35 13.69 0.83 -9.03
C LYS A 35 13.94 0.79 -7.51
N SER A 36 14.26 1.91 -6.87
CA SER A 36 14.48 1.98 -5.42
C SER A 36 13.19 1.86 -4.61
N PHE A 37 12.05 2.08 -5.26
CA PHE A 37 10.71 2.07 -4.66
C PHE A 37 9.71 1.19 -5.43
N SER A 38 10.19 0.46 -6.44
CA SER A 38 9.36 -0.42 -7.27
C SER A 38 9.72 -1.88 -7.01
N ASP A 39 8.70 -2.74 -6.88
CA ASP A 39 8.86 -4.17 -6.67
C ASP A 39 7.80 -4.94 -7.47
N GLU A 40 8.25 -5.88 -8.30
CA GLU A 40 7.40 -6.79 -9.09
C GLU A 40 7.09 -8.08 -8.30
N PHE A 41 7.55 -8.20 -7.06
CA PHE A 41 7.41 -9.37 -6.18
C PHE A 41 7.79 -10.72 -6.82
N ASN A 42 8.71 -10.71 -7.78
CA ASN A 42 9.17 -11.88 -8.53
C ASN A 42 10.22 -12.71 -7.79
N LYS A 43 10.74 -12.23 -6.65
CA LYS A 43 11.65 -12.98 -5.78
C LYS A 43 10.89 -14.06 -5.02
N SER A 44 11.62 -15.04 -4.48
CA SER A 44 11.02 -16.09 -3.64
C SER A 44 10.57 -15.60 -2.26
N ASN A 45 11.12 -14.49 -1.81
CA ASN A 45 10.84 -13.85 -0.52
C ASN A 45 10.70 -12.34 -0.69
N LEU A 46 10.12 -11.69 0.31
CA LEU A 46 10.08 -10.23 0.39
C LEU A 46 11.50 -9.66 0.36
N ASP A 47 11.72 -8.59 -0.39
CA ASP A 47 13.00 -7.90 -0.41
C ASP A 47 13.22 -7.14 0.90
N GLU A 48 13.96 -7.77 1.82
CA GLU A 48 14.27 -7.19 3.13
C GLU A 48 15.16 -5.94 3.05
N ALA A 49 15.82 -5.66 1.93
CA ALA A 49 16.54 -4.40 1.75
C ALA A 49 15.56 -3.23 1.52
N MET A 50 14.39 -3.49 0.93
CA MET A 50 13.37 -2.51 0.61
C MET A 50 12.27 -2.43 1.67
N TRP A 51 11.83 -3.56 2.21
CA TRP A 51 10.63 -3.67 3.04
C TRP A 51 10.89 -4.16 4.46
N TRP A 52 10.13 -3.64 5.39
CA TRP A 52 9.81 -4.32 6.64
C TRP A 52 8.53 -5.14 6.41
N ASP A 53 8.48 -6.34 6.97
CA ASP A 53 7.29 -7.20 7.06
C ASP A 53 6.50 -6.97 8.37
N PHE A 54 6.66 -5.79 8.94
CA PHE A 54 6.02 -5.29 10.16
C PHE A 54 6.08 -3.76 10.18
N ASN A 55 5.35 -3.13 11.09
CA ASN A 55 5.51 -1.70 11.34
C ASN A 55 6.27 -1.49 12.66
N PRO A 56 7.46 -0.84 12.63
CA PRO A 56 8.26 -0.63 13.85
C PRO A 56 7.57 0.16 14.96
N ALA A 57 6.63 1.05 14.58
CA ALA A 57 5.97 1.96 15.51
C ALA A 57 4.51 1.56 15.83
N TRP A 58 3.96 0.56 15.14
CA TRP A 58 2.55 0.23 15.27
C TRP A 58 2.28 -1.28 15.18
N HIS A 59 1.70 -1.83 16.24
CA HIS A 59 1.45 -3.27 16.36
C HIS A 59 0.22 -3.76 15.56
N GLY A 60 -0.66 -2.87 15.16
CA GLY A 60 -1.92 -3.16 14.43
C GLY A 60 -3.12 -2.49 15.06
N ARG A 61 -4.30 -2.71 14.47
CA ARG A 61 -5.57 -2.17 14.93
C ARG A 61 -6.35 -3.24 15.69
N LYS A 62 -6.67 -2.98 16.96
CA LYS A 62 -7.49 -3.90 17.77
C LYS A 62 -8.83 -4.21 17.08
N PRO A 63 -9.31 -5.44 17.13
CA PRO A 63 -8.79 -6.59 17.91
C PRO A 63 -7.78 -7.47 17.17
N SER A 64 -7.09 -6.95 16.12
CA SER A 64 -6.07 -7.66 15.36
C SER A 64 -4.67 -7.05 15.55
N HIS A 65 -3.65 -7.88 15.40
CA HIS A 65 -2.26 -7.43 15.30
C HIS A 65 -1.63 -7.83 13.96
N PHE A 66 -0.60 -7.12 13.54
CA PHE A 66 0.20 -7.50 12.38
C PHE A 66 1.13 -8.65 12.73
N ALA A 67 1.06 -9.72 11.96
CA ALA A 67 1.91 -10.90 12.13
C ALA A 67 2.81 -11.08 10.89
N ARG A 68 4.13 -11.11 11.09
CA ARG A 68 5.12 -11.32 10.02
C ARG A 68 4.84 -12.60 9.22
N SER A 69 4.36 -13.67 9.88
CA SER A 69 3.99 -14.94 9.26
C SER A 69 2.81 -14.85 8.27
N ASN A 70 2.10 -13.72 8.26
CA ASN A 70 1.01 -13.43 7.34
C ASN A 70 1.48 -12.67 6.07
N VAL A 71 2.75 -12.27 6.02
CA VAL A 71 3.40 -11.69 4.84
C VAL A 71 4.13 -12.77 4.08
N LYS A 72 3.83 -12.94 2.79
CA LYS A 72 4.52 -13.90 1.92
C LYS A 72 4.63 -13.33 0.51
N VAL A 73 5.75 -13.67 -0.16
CA VAL A 73 5.87 -13.52 -1.61
C VAL A 73 5.80 -14.92 -2.21
N LYS A 74 4.89 -15.14 -3.13
CA LYS A 74 4.71 -16.44 -3.78
C LYS A 74 4.07 -16.30 -5.16
N LYS A 75 4.68 -16.93 -6.17
CA LYS A 75 4.19 -16.94 -7.57
C LYS A 75 4.06 -15.54 -8.16
N GLY A 76 5.05 -14.66 -7.91
CA GLY A 76 5.03 -13.29 -8.41
C GLY A 76 4.05 -12.36 -7.72
N LEU A 77 3.55 -12.71 -6.54
CA LEU A 77 2.58 -11.91 -5.79
C LEU A 77 3.06 -11.70 -4.35
N LEU A 78 2.96 -10.48 -3.87
CA LEU A 78 2.91 -10.20 -2.44
C LEU A 78 1.53 -10.63 -1.92
N ARG A 79 1.52 -11.38 -0.81
CA ARG A 79 0.32 -11.90 -0.15
C ARG A 79 0.27 -11.46 1.30
N LEU A 80 -0.72 -10.65 1.62
CA LEU A 80 -1.00 -10.17 2.96
C LEU A 80 -2.27 -10.86 3.48
N SER A 81 -2.12 -11.75 4.46
CA SER A 81 -3.23 -12.59 4.91
C SER A 81 -3.84 -12.07 6.21
N ALA A 82 -5.16 -12.19 6.32
CA ALA A 82 -5.89 -12.07 7.57
C ALA A 82 -6.32 -13.46 8.06
N LYS A 83 -6.21 -13.72 9.36
CA LYS A 83 -6.51 -15.03 9.98
C LYS A 83 -7.20 -14.88 11.31
N ASN A 84 -8.03 -15.87 11.63
CA ASN A 84 -8.52 -16.07 13.00
C ASN A 84 -7.35 -16.48 13.89
N LEU A 85 -7.31 -15.95 15.10
CA LEU A 85 -6.42 -16.44 16.14
C LEU A 85 -7.08 -17.61 16.89
N ASP A 86 -6.27 -18.59 17.26
CA ASP A 86 -6.64 -19.60 18.24
C ASP A 86 -6.52 -18.97 19.64
N PRO A 87 -7.62 -18.81 20.41
CA PRO A 87 -7.57 -18.17 21.71
C PRO A 87 -6.59 -18.82 22.70
N LYS A 88 -6.28 -20.12 22.49
CA LYS A 88 -5.34 -20.86 23.34
C LYS A 88 -3.88 -20.51 23.06
N LYS A 89 -3.59 -19.96 21.85
CA LYS A 89 -2.23 -19.62 21.40
C LYS A 89 -1.93 -18.13 21.50
N VAL A 90 -2.91 -17.30 21.81
CA VAL A 90 -2.67 -15.85 21.97
C VAL A 90 -1.91 -15.61 23.27
N SER A 91 -0.86 -14.80 23.21
CA SER A 91 -0.07 -14.44 24.38
C SER A 91 -0.90 -13.71 25.44
N VAL A 92 -0.51 -13.85 26.72
CA VAL A 92 -1.15 -13.10 27.80
C VAL A 92 -1.05 -11.60 27.56
N GLN A 93 0.10 -11.13 27.03
CA GLN A 93 0.33 -9.73 26.72
C GLN A 93 -0.62 -9.23 25.62
N ASP A 94 -0.79 -9.98 24.53
CA ASP A 94 -1.69 -9.56 23.44
C ASP A 94 -3.15 -9.55 23.89
N LYS A 95 -3.57 -10.55 24.69
CA LYS A 95 -4.90 -10.58 25.30
C LYS A 95 -5.15 -9.34 26.17
N SER A 96 -4.22 -9.02 27.07
CA SER A 96 -4.36 -7.87 27.97
C SER A 96 -4.40 -6.53 27.22
N ARG A 97 -3.83 -6.49 26.02
CA ARG A 97 -3.83 -5.31 25.14
C ARG A 97 -5.01 -5.28 24.16
N GLY A 98 -5.81 -6.34 24.07
CA GLY A 98 -6.97 -6.46 23.18
C GLY A 98 -6.61 -6.84 21.74
N TYR A 99 -5.50 -7.56 21.51
CA TYR A 99 -5.07 -8.10 20.21
C TYR A 99 -5.28 -9.62 20.17
N ASP A 100 -6.50 -10.07 20.36
CA ASP A 100 -6.78 -11.46 20.70
C ASP A 100 -7.72 -12.21 19.75
N LYS A 101 -8.29 -11.52 18.75
CA LYS A 101 -9.27 -12.16 17.85
C LYS A 101 -8.68 -12.55 16.51
N PHE A 102 -7.82 -11.70 15.94
CA PHE A 102 -7.32 -11.88 14.57
C PHE A 102 -5.85 -11.48 14.45
N SER A 103 -5.21 -11.97 13.39
CA SER A 103 -3.95 -11.45 12.91
C SER A 103 -4.08 -11.02 11.47
N THR A 104 -3.43 -9.91 11.12
CA THR A 104 -3.40 -9.33 9.78
C THR A 104 -1.96 -9.15 9.32
N ALA A 105 -1.70 -8.37 8.30
CA ALA A 105 -0.39 -8.20 7.71
C ALA A 105 -0.15 -6.77 7.26
N ILE A 106 1.12 -6.37 7.25
CA ILE A 106 1.60 -5.08 6.76
C ILE A 106 2.99 -5.25 6.15
N ILE A 107 3.27 -4.52 5.08
CA ILE A 107 4.64 -4.18 4.67
C ILE A 107 4.79 -2.67 4.63
N LYS A 108 5.99 -2.20 4.98
CA LYS A 108 6.34 -0.78 4.99
C LYS A 108 7.72 -0.60 4.35
N SER A 109 7.85 0.36 3.42
CA SER A 109 9.15 0.66 2.83
C SER A 109 10.12 1.19 3.89
N LYS A 110 11.39 0.76 3.82
CA LYS A 110 12.44 1.23 4.74
C LYS A 110 12.86 2.66 4.45
N LYS A 111 12.81 3.05 3.17
CA LYS A 111 13.09 4.40 2.72
C LYS A 111 11.78 5.16 2.48
N LYS A 112 11.82 6.46 2.65
CA LYS A 112 10.73 7.37 2.32
C LYS A 112 10.87 7.82 0.88
N SER A 113 9.77 7.80 0.15
CA SER A 113 9.63 8.26 -1.23
C SER A 113 8.98 9.64 -1.28
N TYR A 114 9.16 10.35 -2.39
CA TYR A 114 8.71 11.72 -2.52
C TYR A 114 8.26 11.96 -3.95
N TYR A 115 7.32 12.82 -4.21
CA TYR A 115 6.74 13.15 -5.51
C TYR A 115 6.92 12.10 -6.63
N GLY A 116 5.98 12.00 -7.54
CA GLY A 116 5.99 11.05 -8.65
C GLY A 116 4.63 10.44 -8.89
N TYR A 117 4.59 9.46 -9.75
CA TYR A 117 3.42 8.62 -9.96
C TYR A 117 3.63 7.26 -9.30
N TYR A 118 2.70 6.90 -8.44
CA TYR A 118 2.66 5.64 -7.67
C TYR A 118 1.58 4.76 -8.26
N GLU A 119 1.90 3.52 -8.54
CA GLU A 119 0.99 2.58 -9.17
C GLU A 119 1.12 1.21 -8.52
N ALA A 120 0.01 0.59 -8.19
CA ALA A 120 -0.04 -0.81 -7.76
C ALA A 120 -1.16 -1.56 -8.46
N ARG A 121 -0.90 -2.80 -8.86
CA ARG A 121 -1.92 -3.74 -9.31
C ARG A 121 -2.22 -4.70 -8.18
N ALA A 122 -3.45 -4.66 -7.69
CA ALA A 122 -3.83 -5.38 -6.48
C ALA A 122 -5.25 -5.94 -6.54
N LYS A 123 -5.47 -7.03 -5.78
CA LYS A 123 -6.77 -7.69 -5.61
C LYS A 123 -7.08 -7.85 -4.13
N SER A 124 -8.21 -7.30 -3.70
CA SER A 124 -8.65 -7.34 -2.31
C SER A 124 -8.99 -8.76 -1.84
N MET A 125 -8.87 -9.00 -0.55
CA MET A 125 -9.32 -10.26 0.04
C MET A 125 -10.85 -10.31 0.16
N LYS A 126 -11.45 -11.51 0.03
CA LYS A 126 -12.89 -11.71 0.18
C LYS A 126 -13.27 -11.84 1.66
N ALA A 127 -13.17 -10.76 2.39
CA ALA A 127 -13.53 -10.68 3.81
C ALA A 127 -13.81 -9.20 4.17
N ALA A 128 -14.49 -8.97 5.31
CA ALA A 128 -14.71 -7.65 5.88
C ALA A 128 -13.43 -7.12 6.57
N VAL A 129 -12.40 -6.96 5.75
CA VAL A 129 -11.08 -6.47 6.11
C VAL A 129 -10.72 -5.36 5.13
N CYS A 130 -10.32 -4.21 5.64
CA CYS A 130 -9.82 -3.12 4.82
C CYS A 130 -8.47 -3.49 4.23
N ASN A 131 -8.31 -3.37 2.94
CA ASN A 131 -7.04 -3.51 2.24
C ASN A 131 -6.61 -2.14 1.74
N ALA A 132 -5.39 -1.76 2.05
CA ALA A 132 -4.91 -0.42 1.79
C ALA A 132 -3.54 -0.38 1.09
N PHE A 133 -3.39 0.65 0.27
CA PHE A 133 -2.12 1.15 -0.25
C PHE A 133 -2.05 2.64 0.08
N TRP A 134 -1.10 3.01 0.89
CA TRP A 134 -1.02 4.35 1.45
C TRP A 134 0.41 4.82 1.69
N LEU A 135 0.56 6.12 1.85
CA LEU A 135 1.83 6.77 2.12
C LEU A 135 1.75 7.47 3.48
N TYR A 136 2.78 7.28 4.33
CA TYR A 136 2.73 7.82 5.68
C TYR A 136 4.10 8.19 6.26
N ASP A 137 4.12 9.26 7.03
CA ASP A 137 5.23 9.61 7.89
C ASP A 137 4.76 10.01 9.30
N PRO A 138 5.04 9.16 10.31
CA PRO A 138 4.63 9.44 11.69
C PRO A 138 5.56 10.42 12.37
N LEU A 139 6.26 11.30 11.90
CA LEU A 139 7.16 12.27 12.58
C LEU A 139 7.71 11.89 13.99
N VAL A 140 7.23 10.78 14.57
CA VAL A 140 7.36 10.44 15.98
C VAL A 140 8.73 9.90 16.38
N GLU A 141 9.50 9.39 15.42
CA GLU A 141 10.65 8.56 15.77
C GLU A 141 11.93 9.33 16.09
N SER A 142 11.99 10.64 15.88
CA SER A 142 13.28 11.33 16.03
C SER A 142 13.26 12.79 16.46
N VAL A 143 12.12 13.42 16.64
CA VAL A 143 12.10 14.88 16.80
C VAL A 143 11.29 15.31 18.00
N LYS A 144 11.90 16.09 18.90
CA LYS A 144 11.17 16.96 19.82
C LYS A 144 10.18 17.78 18.97
N TYR A 145 8.91 17.75 19.36
CA TYR A 145 7.86 18.54 18.76
C TYR A 145 8.35 19.96 18.43
N ARG A 146 8.10 20.34 17.18
CA ARG A 146 8.23 21.72 16.75
C ARG A 146 6.86 22.19 16.29
N GLU A 147 6.50 23.40 16.66
CA GLU A 147 5.27 24.02 16.17
C GLU A 147 5.25 24.00 14.64
N GLY A 148 4.16 23.53 14.05
CA GLY A 148 4.01 23.40 12.59
C GLY A 148 4.43 22.06 12.00
N GLU A 149 4.91 21.09 12.79
CA GLU A 149 5.21 19.74 12.31
C GLU A 149 4.01 18.80 12.52
N TYR A 150 3.71 18.01 11.50
CA TYR A 150 2.53 17.14 11.45
C TYR A 150 2.88 15.78 10.84
N SER A 151 2.17 14.75 11.27
CA SER A 151 2.10 13.49 10.53
C SER A 151 1.31 13.70 9.25
N GLU A 152 1.79 13.12 8.17
CA GLU A 152 1.16 13.21 6.84
C GLU A 152 0.84 11.83 6.33
N GLU A 153 -0.37 11.66 5.78
CA GLU A 153 -0.90 10.42 5.25
C GLU A 153 -1.65 10.68 3.95
N ILE A 154 -1.38 9.89 2.95
CA ILE A 154 -2.10 9.90 1.67
C ILE A 154 -2.54 8.47 1.41
N ASP A 155 -3.84 8.21 1.48
CA ASP A 155 -4.40 6.92 1.15
C ASP A 155 -4.66 6.86 -0.35
N ILE A 156 -3.90 6.00 -1.04
CA ILE A 156 -4.07 5.78 -2.47
C ILE A 156 -5.35 4.99 -2.69
N PHE A 157 -5.57 3.96 -1.87
CA PHE A 157 -6.87 3.32 -1.71
C PHE A 157 -7.04 2.68 -0.35
N GLU A 158 -8.29 2.64 0.09
CA GLU A 158 -8.82 1.76 1.12
C GLU A 158 -10.08 1.07 0.56
N VAL A 159 -10.09 -0.25 0.49
CA VAL A 159 -11.20 -1.03 -0.07
C VAL A 159 -11.47 -2.29 0.76
N PHE A 160 -12.74 -2.69 0.79
CA PHE A 160 -13.18 -3.96 1.34
C PHE A 160 -13.61 -4.87 0.19
N GLY A 161 -13.07 -6.09 0.12
CA GLY A 161 -13.52 -7.02 -0.91
C GLY A 161 -14.93 -7.54 -0.62
N LYS A 162 -15.19 -7.97 0.62
CA LYS A 162 -16.53 -8.26 1.13
C LYS A 162 -16.76 -7.37 2.34
N ALA A 163 -17.74 -6.51 2.30
CA ALA A 163 -18.10 -5.63 3.41
C ALA A 163 -19.33 -6.14 4.14
N ASN A 164 -19.43 -5.86 5.44
CA ASN A 164 -20.62 -6.13 6.23
C ASN A 164 -21.73 -5.10 5.93
N LYS A 165 -21.33 -3.87 5.64
CA LYS A 165 -22.26 -2.77 5.35
C LYS A 165 -22.38 -2.56 3.85
N LYS A 166 -23.63 -2.48 3.36
CA LYS A 166 -23.94 -2.32 1.95
C LYS A 166 -23.30 -1.06 1.34
N GLU A 167 -23.25 0.02 2.07
CA GLU A 167 -22.66 1.29 1.63
C GLU A 167 -21.12 1.25 1.52
N ILE A 168 -20.47 0.24 2.12
CA ILE A 168 -19.01 0.03 2.03
C ILE A 168 -18.68 -0.96 0.92
N GLN A 169 -19.57 -1.91 0.66
CA GLN A 169 -19.42 -2.85 -0.44
C GLN A 169 -19.30 -2.08 -1.76
N ARG A 170 -18.30 -2.43 -2.58
CA ARG A 170 -18.02 -1.77 -3.87
C ARG A 170 -17.68 -0.28 -3.76
N ALA A 171 -17.19 0.14 -2.60
CA ALA A 171 -16.75 1.52 -2.39
C ALA A 171 -15.22 1.59 -2.39
N TYR A 172 -14.69 2.40 -3.32
CA TYR A 172 -13.30 2.83 -3.31
C TYR A 172 -13.21 4.11 -2.46
N TYR A 173 -12.31 4.08 -1.51
CA TYR A 173 -11.98 5.26 -0.71
C TYR A 173 -10.55 5.69 -0.98
N ALA A 174 -10.37 7.00 -1.07
CA ALA A 174 -9.06 7.62 -1.06
C ALA A 174 -9.11 8.81 -0.11
N ALA A 175 -8.02 9.07 0.58
CA ALA A 175 -8.02 10.08 1.61
C ALA A 175 -6.69 10.82 1.72
N VAL A 176 -6.72 11.93 2.42
CA VAL A 176 -5.55 12.60 2.95
C VAL A 176 -5.80 12.97 4.40
N HIS A 177 -4.79 12.74 5.21
CA HIS A 177 -4.84 13.07 6.62
C HIS A 177 -3.59 13.84 7.01
N ARG A 178 -3.80 14.85 7.82
CA ARG A 178 -2.75 15.63 8.42
C ARG A 178 -3.10 15.88 9.87
N TYR A 179 -2.32 15.35 10.77
CA TYR A 179 -2.61 15.42 12.19
C TYR A 179 -1.35 15.53 13.03
N GLN A 180 -1.50 16.10 14.19
CA GLN A 180 -0.44 16.13 15.18
C GLN A 180 -0.24 14.72 15.76
N THR A 181 0.98 14.37 16.06
CA THR A 181 1.30 13.05 16.62
C THR A 181 0.79 12.91 18.05
N PRO A 182 0.55 11.67 18.54
CA PRO A 182 0.13 11.43 19.93
C PRO A 182 1.05 12.03 20.98
N TYR A 183 2.33 12.20 20.67
CA TYR A 183 3.28 12.84 21.56
C TYR A 183 2.91 14.29 21.88
N VAL A 184 2.35 14.99 20.90
CA VAL A 184 1.88 16.37 21.07
C VAL A 184 0.53 16.43 21.79
N GLU A 185 -0.31 15.40 21.62
CA GLU A 185 -1.57 15.29 22.37
C GLU A 185 -1.37 15.32 23.89
N SER A 186 -0.24 14.81 24.37
CA SER A 186 0.08 14.84 25.81
C SER A 186 0.56 16.20 26.29
N LEU A 187 1.03 17.07 25.39
CA LEU A 187 1.65 18.35 25.71
C LEU A 187 0.77 19.56 25.43
N VAL A 188 -0.23 19.43 24.55
CA VAL A 188 -1.10 20.53 24.11
C VAL A 188 -2.55 20.11 24.22
N ASN A 189 -3.39 20.95 24.78
CA ASN A 189 -4.82 20.72 24.98
C ASN A 189 -5.52 20.02 23.82
N LYS A 190 -6.14 18.90 24.09
CA LYS A 190 -6.74 17.84 23.22
C LYS A 190 -7.66 18.25 22.06
N LYS A 191 -7.81 19.51 21.69
CA LYS A 191 -8.87 19.97 20.76
C LYS A 191 -8.46 20.27 19.32
N LYS A 192 -7.19 20.06 18.89
CA LYS A 192 -6.72 20.57 17.59
C LYS A 192 -6.02 19.57 16.65
N TYR A 193 -6.32 18.29 16.72
CA TYR A 193 -5.40 17.25 16.24
C TYR A 193 -5.54 16.79 14.77
N LYS A 194 -6.64 17.07 14.13
CA LYS A 194 -6.87 16.70 12.73
C LYS A 194 -7.03 17.94 11.87
N LEU A 195 -5.91 18.46 11.41
CA LEU A 195 -5.89 19.71 10.64
C LEU A 195 -6.40 19.54 9.21
N GLU A 196 -6.23 18.36 8.65
CA GLU A 196 -6.75 17.99 7.36
C GLU A 196 -7.21 16.54 7.42
N ASN A 197 -8.48 16.33 7.12
CA ASN A 197 -9.08 15.02 7.04
C ASN A 197 -10.12 15.04 5.95
N ARG A 198 -9.71 14.71 4.73
CA ARG A 198 -10.61 14.67 3.58
C ARG A 198 -10.50 13.31 2.92
N PHE A 199 -11.65 12.72 2.72
CA PHE A 199 -11.78 11.47 1.96
C PHE A 199 -12.76 11.67 0.81
N THR A 200 -12.60 10.87 -0.22
CA THR A 200 -13.53 10.74 -1.34
C THR A 200 -13.94 9.29 -1.43
N ARG A 201 -15.23 9.08 -1.68
CA ARG A 201 -15.82 7.77 -1.91
C ARG A 201 -16.34 7.70 -3.34
N LEU A 202 -15.91 6.67 -4.05
CA LEU A 202 -16.43 6.32 -5.37
C LEU A 202 -17.10 4.95 -5.30
N GLU A 203 -18.33 4.84 -5.75
CA GLU A 203 -18.99 3.55 -5.95
C GLU A 203 -18.62 2.96 -7.32
N VAL A 204 -18.25 1.67 -7.33
CA VAL A 204 -17.86 0.95 -8.54
C VAL A 204 -18.85 -0.19 -8.81
N PRO A 205 -18.97 -0.67 -10.07
CA PRO A 205 -19.94 -1.70 -10.44
C PRO A 205 -19.47 -3.14 -10.18
N PHE A 206 -18.30 -3.33 -9.51
CA PHE A 206 -17.67 -4.63 -9.30
C PHE A 206 -17.25 -4.81 -7.83
N ASP A 207 -16.96 -6.04 -7.46
CA ASP A 207 -16.38 -6.39 -6.15
C ASP A 207 -14.86 -6.51 -6.25
N PHE A 208 -14.13 -5.79 -5.40
CA PHE A 208 -12.66 -5.70 -5.44
C PHE A 208 -11.93 -7.04 -5.20
N TYR A 209 -12.62 -8.08 -4.76
CA TYR A 209 -12.03 -9.42 -4.59
C TYR A 209 -12.13 -10.28 -5.86
N GLU A 210 -12.88 -9.87 -6.88
CA GLU A 210 -13.11 -10.69 -8.08
C GLU A 210 -11.91 -10.66 -9.01
N ASP A 211 -11.29 -9.48 -9.19
CA ASP A 211 -10.16 -9.32 -10.10
C ASP A 211 -9.11 -8.33 -9.56
N PHE A 212 -7.98 -8.26 -10.24
CA PHE A 212 -6.95 -7.26 -10.01
C PHE A 212 -7.33 -5.93 -10.66
N HIS A 213 -7.20 -4.86 -9.87
CA HIS A 213 -7.37 -3.49 -10.33
C HIS A 213 -6.06 -2.73 -10.22
N ILE A 214 -5.91 -1.67 -11.01
CA ILE A 214 -4.74 -0.79 -11.00
C ILE A 214 -5.11 0.51 -10.32
N TYR A 215 -4.45 0.76 -9.21
CA TYR A 215 -4.63 1.95 -8.38
C TYR A 215 -3.44 2.88 -8.56
N GLY A 216 -3.69 4.16 -8.77
CA GLY A 216 -2.65 5.14 -9.01
C GLY A 216 -2.81 6.43 -8.22
N LEU A 217 -1.68 7.05 -7.92
CA LEU A 217 -1.58 8.38 -7.35
C LEU A 217 -0.50 9.18 -8.10
N LEU A 218 -0.87 10.25 -8.76
CA LEU A 218 0.06 11.28 -9.17
C LEU A 218 0.21 12.27 -8.00
N TRP A 219 1.39 12.29 -7.39
CA TRP A 219 1.73 13.18 -6.30
C TRP A 219 2.78 14.18 -6.77
N MET A 220 2.36 15.41 -6.97
CA MET A 220 3.20 16.51 -7.45
C MET A 220 3.21 17.67 -6.43
N PRO A 221 4.11 18.64 -6.57
CA PRO A 221 4.21 19.78 -5.64
C PRO A 221 2.92 20.57 -5.47
N ASP A 222 2.10 20.65 -6.51
CA ASP A 222 0.92 21.49 -6.62
C ASP A 222 -0.40 20.72 -6.64
N GLU A 223 -0.36 19.41 -6.96
CA GLU A 223 -1.57 18.59 -7.06
C GLU A 223 -1.38 17.15 -6.58
N LEU A 224 -2.50 16.54 -6.23
CA LEU A 224 -2.68 15.13 -5.99
C LEU A 224 -3.81 14.64 -6.90
N VAL A 225 -3.56 13.58 -7.69
CA VAL A 225 -4.56 13.00 -8.59
C VAL A 225 -4.63 11.49 -8.39
N TRP A 226 -5.80 10.96 -8.13
CA TRP A 226 -6.03 9.53 -7.93
C TRP A 226 -6.63 8.89 -9.17
N TYR A 227 -6.22 7.65 -9.41
CA TYR A 227 -6.64 6.88 -10.57
C TYR A 227 -7.09 5.48 -10.16
N LEU A 228 -8.10 4.97 -10.85
CA LEU A 228 -8.55 3.58 -10.78
C LEU A 228 -8.70 3.05 -12.20
N ASP A 229 -8.00 1.95 -12.53
CA ASP A 229 -8.01 1.32 -13.85
C ASP A 229 -7.81 2.32 -15.02
N GLY A 230 -6.83 3.21 -14.84
CA GLY A 230 -6.47 4.19 -15.85
C GLY A 230 -7.39 5.41 -15.95
N LYS A 231 -8.40 5.52 -15.10
CA LYS A 231 -9.31 6.68 -15.08
C LYS A 231 -9.03 7.55 -13.87
N GLU A 232 -8.94 8.85 -14.07
CA GLU A 232 -8.94 9.81 -12.97
C GLU A 232 -10.24 9.69 -12.18
N VAL A 233 -10.13 9.46 -10.88
CA VAL A 233 -11.30 9.34 -10.00
C VAL A 233 -11.52 10.59 -9.18
N PHE A 234 -10.45 11.28 -8.80
CA PHE A 234 -10.53 12.64 -8.29
C PHE A 234 -9.17 13.32 -8.21
N ARG A 235 -9.21 14.62 -8.02
CA ARG A 235 -8.06 15.51 -7.99
C ARG A 235 -8.23 16.54 -6.90
N ARG A 236 -7.10 16.97 -6.34
CA ARG A 236 -7.06 18.10 -5.42
C ARG A 236 -5.75 18.85 -5.51
N LYS A 237 -5.76 20.10 -5.06
CA LYS A 237 -4.55 20.88 -4.85
C LYS A 237 -3.72 20.29 -3.71
N ASN A 238 -2.39 20.27 -3.89
CA ASN A 238 -1.45 19.86 -2.86
C ASN A 238 -0.93 21.08 -2.09
N ASP A 239 -1.63 21.46 -1.03
CA ASP A 239 -1.21 22.58 -0.18
C ASP A 239 -0.23 22.14 0.93
N PHE A 240 -0.20 20.85 1.31
CA PHE A 240 0.46 20.39 2.52
C PHE A 240 1.45 19.23 2.35
N PHE A 241 1.13 18.24 1.53
CA PHE A 241 1.87 16.97 1.43
C PHE A 241 3.17 17.16 0.64
N LYS A 242 4.19 17.70 1.32
CA LYS A 242 5.46 18.14 0.73
C LYS A 242 6.68 17.55 1.42
N ARG A 243 6.53 16.38 2.07
CA ARG A 243 7.62 15.66 2.72
C ARG A 243 7.69 14.21 2.25
N PRO A 244 8.87 13.58 2.30
CA PRO A 244 8.99 12.16 1.96
C PRO A 244 8.17 11.28 2.90
N LEU A 245 7.45 10.29 2.34
CA LEU A 245 6.57 9.37 3.05
C LEU A 245 7.00 7.93 2.79
N HIS A 246 6.75 7.04 3.75
CA HIS A 246 6.89 5.60 3.56
C HIS A 246 5.75 5.06 2.70
N ILE A 247 6.04 4.09 1.86
CA ILE A 247 5.05 3.31 1.10
C ILE A 247 4.59 2.15 1.97
N ILE A 248 3.28 1.95 2.10
CA ILE A 248 2.70 0.93 2.97
C ILE A 248 1.59 0.18 2.24
N PHE A 249 1.56 -1.13 2.41
CA PHE A 249 0.43 -2.00 2.10
C PHE A 249 0.04 -2.75 3.36
N ASP A 250 -1.23 -2.78 3.66
CA ASP A 250 -1.71 -3.56 4.79
C ASP A 250 -3.14 -4.10 4.63
N ALA A 251 -3.50 -4.91 5.60
CA ALA A 251 -4.83 -5.42 5.80
C ALA A 251 -5.23 -5.13 7.26
N GLU A 252 -6.34 -4.41 7.46
CA GLU A 252 -6.79 -4.00 8.77
C GLU A 252 -8.25 -4.41 9.04
N ILE A 253 -8.52 -4.85 10.26
CA ILE A 253 -9.90 -5.04 10.72
C ILE A 253 -10.37 -3.73 11.35
N MET A 254 -11.26 -3.04 10.65
CA MET A 254 -11.78 -1.75 11.06
C MET A 254 -13.17 -1.88 11.67
N GLU A 255 -13.24 -2.48 12.89
CA GLU A 255 -14.49 -2.80 13.61
C GLU A 255 -15.47 -1.63 13.68
N LYS A 256 -14.99 -0.41 13.91
CA LYS A 256 -15.85 0.78 13.98
C LYS A 256 -16.39 1.23 12.63
N TRP A 257 -15.68 0.90 11.55
CA TRP A 257 -16.09 1.29 10.21
C TRP A 257 -17.03 0.26 9.59
N ASP A 258 -16.61 -1.01 9.48
CA ASP A 258 -17.37 -2.07 8.81
C ASP A 258 -17.78 -3.23 9.71
N GLY A 259 -17.35 -3.27 10.97
CA GLY A 259 -17.56 -4.40 11.86
C GLY A 259 -16.41 -5.41 11.81
N LEU A 260 -16.66 -6.59 12.37
CA LEU A 260 -15.71 -7.71 12.36
C LEU A 260 -15.99 -8.61 11.15
N PRO A 261 -14.96 -9.22 10.55
CA PRO A 261 -15.17 -10.23 9.52
C PRO A 261 -15.80 -11.49 10.09
N ASP A 262 -16.63 -12.17 9.30
CA ASP A 262 -17.09 -13.50 9.60
C ASP A 262 -15.89 -14.46 9.71
N ARG A 263 -15.89 -15.31 10.73
CA ARG A 263 -14.75 -16.23 10.97
C ARG A 263 -14.55 -17.23 9.83
N GLU A 264 -15.60 -17.59 9.12
CA GLU A 264 -15.59 -18.49 7.95
C GLU A 264 -15.00 -17.85 6.69
N ASP A 265 -14.98 -16.54 6.58
CA ASP A 265 -14.31 -15.82 5.49
C ASP A 265 -12.78 -15.81 5.66
N LEU A 266 -12.27 -16.25 6.81
CA LEU A 266 -10.85 -16.29 7.12
C LEU A 266 -10.32 -17.74 7.21
N PRO A 267 -9.11 -18.04 6.72
CA PRO A 267 -8.11 -17.07 6.23
C PRO A 267 -8.43 -16.50 4.86
N SER A 268 -8.19 -15.21 4.66
CA SER A 268 -8.31 -14.54 3.37
C SER A 268 -7.03 -13.76 3.06
N THR A 269 -6.82 -13.39 1.81
CA THR A 269 -5.54 -12.82 1.37
C THR A 269 -5.74 -11.66 0.39
N PHE A 270 -5.13 -10.54 0.72
CA PHE A 270 -4.91 -9.41 -0.16
C PHE A 270 -3.67 -9.69 -1.02
N GLU A 271 -3.79 -9.58 -2.33
CA GLU A 271 -2.74 -9.90 -3.29
C GLU A 271 -2.30 -8.62 -4.02
N VAL A 272 -0.98 -8.38 -4.08
CA VAL A 272 -0.38 -7.29 -4.85
C VAL A 272 0.58 -7.90 -5.86
N ASP A 273 0.34 -7.60 -7.15
CA ASP A 273 1.14 -8.07 -8.28
C ASP A 273 2.43 -7.27 -8.39
N TYR A 274 2.31 -5.96 -8.34
CA TYR A 274 3.45 -5.06 -8.32
C TYR A 274 3.13 -3.75 -7.60
N VAL A 275 4.20 -3.07 -7.20
CA VAL A 275 4.20 -1.63 -6.93
C VAL A 275 5.26 -0.98 -7.79
N ARG A 276 4.90 0.12 -8.49
CA ARG A 276 5.79 0.88 -9.36
C ARG A 276 5.72 2.34 -9.00
N VAL A 277 6.88 2.95 -8.90
CA VAL A 277 7.03 4.39 -8.68
C VAL A 277 7.76 4.98 -9.85
N TRP A 278 7.21 6.04 -10.42
CA TRP A 278 7.73 6.72 -11.60
C TRP A 278 8.14 8.14 -11.25
N ARG A 279 9.24 8.58 -11.83
CA ARG A 279 9.74 9.97 -11.69
C ARG A 279 9.65 10.69 -13.02
N PRO A 280 9.24 11.97 -13.03
CA PRO A 280 9.32 12.76 -14.26
C PRO A 280 10.78 12.97 -14.65
N ILE A 281 11.04 12.90 -15.96
CA ILE A 281 12.34 13.31 -16.56
C ILE A 281 12.16 14.76 -16.99
N ASN A 282 12.94 15.66 -16.37
CA ASN A 282 12.97 17.08 -16.70
C ASN A 282 13.75 17.30 -18.00
#